data_96f8908ac91bdde0f48111a97ff5ce2f
#
_entry.id   96f8908ac91bdde0f48111a97ff5ce2f
#
_cell.length_a   1.000
_cell.length_b   1.000
_cell.length_c   1.000
_cell.angle_alpha   90.00
_cell.angle_beta   90.00
_cell.angle_gamma   90.00
#
_symmetry.space_group_name_H-M   'P 1'
#
loop_
_entity.id
_entity.type
_entity.pdbx_description
1 polymer ?
#
loop_
_entity_poly.entity_id
_entity_poly.type
_entity_poly.pdbx_seq_one_letter_code
_entity_poly.pdbx_strand_id
1 'polypeptide(L)'
;MQSEIAPRLEQVRAARSLVGWSQQELATRAGVAVSTVADFERGLRSPVPNNALAIRHALERSGVVFTETGVSHGFHWTFMTERGMSGLIVNFTPESAQPVIDFASIFGKVEPPKISISAIQCATPELKSKVADFVDRHGAKTPHLHRLRKMLEDMPDREFFLVLPTPPSSTAEQLRYEQALHQLNHPQDRSQAEAEQEVFGQLLEHYDLCIPRTDKRFDIGNARKADRTCRFCGGTQASGARFDKEAHAIPAALGNKYLKLADECDECNQYFGNAIEPTLVELLNIQRVFLGIEARGSLPTVKFPGGQMFRDDKHEQHEKLMVIVSDKISQDASGVLTAQLGSGKAIVPQNFYRALCKIALSVIPEKELPSLTRTVRWVRYGESVGKPLPKIAASVVMLPPDPSAQIALYIRKQSHQMMPHVVCEFRLGCYLYVYVLPFSDRDTSDLIGFFEHEDFRQTFRHYAMVPSWSQQDYSGTEEIPIIQNITMQPSNLPDQQEIVSTAPKQS
;
A
#
# COMPACT_ATOMS: atom_id res chain seq x y z
N MET A 1 8.98 -17.01 7.03
CA MET A 1 7.91 -16.95 8.03
C MET A 1 8.51 -17.38 9.35
N GLN A 2 9.03 -16.44 10.15
CA GLN A 2 9.27 -16.73 11.56
C GLN A 2 7.94 -16.51 12.26
N SER A 3 7.43 -17.53 12.93
CA SER A 3 6.26 -17.44 13.79
C SER A 3 6.49 -16.30 14.79
N GLU A 4 5.58 -15.34 14.86
CA GLU A 4 5.55 -14.30 15.90
C GLU A 4 5.22 -14.98 17.25
N ILE A 5 6.24 -15.62 17.84
CA ILE A 5 6.13 -16.25 19.14
C ILE A 5 6.10 -15.14 20.19
N ALA A 6 5.10 -15.14 21.04
CA ALA A 6 5.04 -14.21 22.18
C ALA A 6 6.32 -14.33 23.02
N PRO A 7 6.91 -13.21 23.46
CA PRO A 7 8.14 -13.25 24.26
C PRO A 7 7.88 -13.89 25.62
N ARG A 8 8.87 -14.62 26.14
CA ARG A 8 8.80 -15.16 27.49
C ARG A 8 9.06 -14.08 28.54
N LEU A 9 8.55 -14.26 29.75
CA LEU A 9 8.68 -13.27 30.84
C LEU A 9 10.15 -12.90 31.16
N GLU A 10 11.04 -13.89 31.12
CA GLU A 10 12.47 -13.70 31.38
C GLU A 10 13.11 -12.88 30.27
N GLN A 11 12.67 -13.09 29.03
CA GLN A 11 13.14 -12.33 27.87
C GLN A 11 12.69 -10.87 27.96
N VAL A 12 11.45 -10.59 28.37
CA VAL A 12 10.95 -9.21 28.51
C VAL A 12 11.72 -8.47 29.61
N ARG A 13 11.93 -9.11 30.77
CA ARG A 13 12.70 -8.51 31.85
C ARG A 13 14.14 -8.23 31.46
N ALA A 14 14.81 -9.18 30.80
CA ALA A 14 16.17 -9.03 30.30
C ALA A 14 16.24 -7.93 29.23
N ALA A 15 15.32 -7.93 28.27
CA ALA A 15 15.21 -6.93 27.21
C ALA A 15 15.05 -5.52 27.77
N ARG A 16 14.13 -5.34 28.70
CA ARG A 16 13.91 -4.04 29.36
C ARG A 16 15.13 -3.56 30.11
N SER A 17 15.82 -4.48 30.81
CA SER A 17 17.08 -4.14 31.50
C SER A 17 18.19 -3.74 30.53
N LEU A 18 18.31 -4.44 29.38
CA LEU A 18 19.27 -4.12 28.34
C LEU A 18 19.12 -2.69 27.79
N VAL A 19 17.88 -2.22 27.63
CA VAL A 19 17.60 -0.86 27.13
C VAL A 19 17.50 0.17 28.26
N GLY A 20 17.70 -0.21 29.51
CA GLY A 20 17.67 0.68 30.67
C GLY A 20 16.29 1.23 31.00
N TRP A 21 15.20 0.62 30.55
CA TRP A 21 13.84 1.12 30.78
C TRP A 21 13.25 0.66 32.10
N SER A 22 12.49 1.55 32.74
CA SER A 22 11.58 1.16 33.82
C SER A 22 10.36 0.40 33.27
N GLN A 23 9.64 -0.31 34.13
CA GLN A 23 8.37 -0.96 33.74
C GLN A 23 7.34 0.06 33.23
N GLN A 24 7.34 1.26 33.79
CA GLN A 24 6.51 2.38 33.35
C GLN A 24 6.85 2.82 31.93
N GLU A 25 8.13 2.97 31.61
CA GLU A 25 8.59 3.37 30.26
C GLU A 25 8.26 2.30 29.23
N LEU A 26 8.50 1.01 29.55
CA LEU A 26 8.11 -0.09 28.66
C LEU A 26 6.61 -0.10 28.44
N ALA A 27 5.80 0.04 29.48
CA ALA A 27 4.34 0.08 29.37
C ALA A 27 3.86 1.24 28.49
N THR A 28 4.42 2.43 28.67
CA THR A 28 4.10 3.61 27.87
C THR A 28 4.44 3.38 26.39
N ARG A 29 5.64 2.88 26.10
CA ARG A 29 6.11 2.63 24.72
C ARG A 29 5.38 1.48 24.02
N ALA A 30 4.98 0.46 24.80
CA ALA A 30 4.18 -0.66 24.31
C ALA A 30 2.67 -0.34 24.22
N GLY A 31 2.25 0.79 24.79
CA GLY A 31 0.84 1.14 24.86
C GLY A 31 0.00 0.17 25.70
N VAL A 32 0.55 -0.35 26.80
CA VAL A 32 -0.13 -1.27 27.73
C VAL A 32 -0.16 -0.67 29.14
N ALA A 33 -1.02 -1.20 30.02
CA ALA A 33 -1.01 -0.80 31.42
C ALA A 33 0.29 -1.23 32.13
N VAL A 34 0.79 -0.43 33.05
CA VAL A 34 2.00 -0.77 33.83
C VAL A 34 1.83 -2.07 34.58
N SER A 35 0.63 -2.32 35.14
CA SER A 35 0.30 -3.59 35.78
C SER A 35 0.46 -4.78 34.85
N THR A 36 0.15 -4.63 33.54
CA THR A 36 0.34 -5.69 32.54
C THR A 36 1.81 -6.09 32.42
N VAL A 37 2.73 -5.12 32.38
CA VAL A 37 4.17 -5.38 32.33
C VAL A 37 4.65 -5.98 33.65
N ALA A 38 4.24 -5.37 34.77
CA ALA A 38 4.66 -5.79 36.11
C ALA A 38 4.19 -7.23 36.47
N ASP A 39 2.93 -7.56 36.17
CA ASP A 39 2.37 -8.88 36.41
C ASP A 39 2.99 -9.95 35.48
N PHE A 40 3.27 -9.58 34.23
CA PHE A 40 3.95 -10.45 33.29
C PHE A 40 5.37 -10.75 33.75
N GLU A 41 6.18 -9.75 34.09
CA GLU A 41 7.56 -9.95 34.56
C GLU A 41 7.65 -10.67 35.91
N ARG A 42 6.59 -10.62 36.72
CA ARG A 42 6.48 -11.41 37.97
C ARG A 42 5.96 -12.83 37.78
N GLY A 43 5.49 -13.14 36.54
CA GLY A 43 4.89 -14.45 36.25
C GLY A 43 3.49 -14.63 36.82
N LEU A 44 2.84 -13.55 37.26
CA LEU A 44 1.51 -13.61 37.86
C LEU A 44 0.40 -13.76 36.82
N ARG A 45 0.63 -13.20 35.63
CA ARG A 45 -0.34 -13.24 34.53
C ARG A 45 0.35 -13.10 33.16
N SER A 46 0.01 -13.98 32.20
CA SER A 46 0.43 -13.82 30.81
C SER A 46 -0.43 -12.75 30.15
N PRO A 47 0.16 -11.78 29.45
CA PRO A 47 -0.59 -10.80 28.67
C PRO A 47 -1.40 -11.50 27.57
N VAL A 48 -2.51 -10.89 27.18
CA VAL A 48 -3.20 -11.31 25.94
C VAL A 48 -2.25 -11.19 24.73
N PRO A 49 -2.41 -12.02 23.68
CA PRO A 49 -1.45 -12.09 22.57
C PRO A 49 -1.07 -10.73 21.98
N ASN A 50 -2.04 -9.84 21.81
CA ASN A 50 -1.80 -8.49 21.27
C ASN A 50 -0.91 -7.63 22.19
N ASN A 51 -1.09 -7.72 23.52
CA ASN A 51 -0.25 -6.99 24.46
C ASN A 51 1.16 -7.57 24.54
N ALA A 52 1.30 -8.90 24.44
CA ALA A 52 2.59 -9.55 24.37
C ALA A 52 3.37 -9.14 23.11
N LEU A 53 2.72 -9.07 21.97
CA LEU A 53 3.30 -8.56 20.71
C LEU A 53 3.63 -7.07 20.80
N ALA A 54 2.78 -6.25 21.41
CA ALA A 54 3.03 -4.82 21.59
C ALA A 54 4.26 -4.56 22.48
N ILE A 55 4.42 -5.33 23.57
CA ILE A 55 5.61 -5.30 24.42
C ILE A 55 6.86 -5.72 23.62
N ARG A 56 6.76 -6.82 22.86
CA ARG A 56 7.84 -7.28 21.99
C ARG A 56 8.25 -6.21 20.97
N HIS A 57 7.31 -5.65 20.22
CA HIS A 57 7.58 -4.65 19.21
C HIS A 57 8.16 -3.34 19.79
N ALA A 58 7.75 -2.96 21.01
CA ALA A 58 8.34 -1.79 21.69
C ALA A 58 9.82 -2.00 21.97
N LEU A 59 10.19 -3.20 22.45
CA LEU A 59 11.57 -3.58 22.72
C LEU A 59 12.38 -3.77 21.44
N GLU A 60 11.82 -4.40 20.41
CA GLU A 60 12.46 -4.56 19.10
C GLU A 60 12.77 -3.22 18.43
N ARG A 61 11.86 -2.23 18.54
CA ARG A 61 12.11 -0.87 18.06
C ARG A 61 13.24 -0.13 18.77
N SER A 62 13.61 -0.59 19.97
CA SER A 62 14.78 -0.06 20.70
C SER A 62 16.06 -0.84 20.45
N GLY A 63 16.06 -1.77 19.49
CA GLY A 63 17.23 -2.56 19.12
C GLY A 63 17.36 -3.90 19.83
N VAL A 64 16.35 -4.32 20.60
CA VAL A 64 16.34 -5.65 21.23
C VAL A 64 15.99 -6.70 20.19
N VAL A 65 16.73 -7.81 20.20
CA VAL A 65 16.46 -8.99 19.39
C VAL A 65 16.13 -10.16 20.30
N PHE A 66 14.95 -10.76 20.11
CA PHE A 66 14.54 -11.96 20.81
C PHE A 66 15.08 -13.19 20.08
N THR A 67 15.81 -14.03 20.80
CA THR A 67 16.34 -15.30 20.31
C THR A 67 15.64 -16.47 21.01
N GLU A 68 15.85 -17.69 20.55
CA GLU A 68 15.27 -18.88 21.21
C GLU A 68 15.74 -19.04 22.68
N THR A 69 16.95 -18.62 22.98
CA THR A 69 17.59 -18.80 24.29
C THR A 69 17.61 -17.55 25.16
N GLY A 70 17.27 -16.35 24.62
CA GLY A 70 17.37 -15.11 25.38
C GLY A 70 17.03 -13.87 24.59
N VAL A 71 17.71 -12.77 24.91
CA VAL A 71 17.62 -11.50 24.22
C VAL A 71 19.01 -10.94 23.96
N SER A 72 19.14 -10.18 22.89
CA SER A 72 20.36 -9.45 22.57
C SER A 72 20.01 -8.02 22.17
N HIS A 73 20.98 -7.13 22.22
CA HIS A 73 20.85 -5.77 21.69
C HIS A 73 21.56 -5.70 20.36
N GLY A 74 20.92 -5.07 19.36
CA GLY A 74 21.48 -4.99 18.03
C GLY A 74 21.25 -3.62 17.40
N PHE A 75 22.17 -3.24 16.49
CA PHE A 75 21.96 -2.12 15.59
C PHE A 75 21.25 -2.61 14.33
N HIS A 76 20.20 -1.91 13.96
CA HIS A 76 19.49 -2.16 12.73
C HIS A 76 20.13 -1.37 11.59
N TRP A 77 20.39 -2.04 10.47
CA TRP A 77 20.92 -1.45 9.25
C TRP A 77 20.03 -1.82 8.07
N THR A 78 19.83 -0.87 7.18
CA THR A 78 19.10 -1.11 5.93
C THR A 78 20.10 -1.05 4.77
N PHE A 79 20.17 -2.13 4.01
CA PHE A 79 20.91 -2.22 2.77
C PHE A 79 19.94 -1.96 1.62
N MET A 80 20.28 -1.03 0.75
CA MET A 80 19.50 -0.68 -0.41
C MET A 80 20.33 -0.88 -1.66
N THR A 81 19.82 -1.69 -2.56
CA THR A 81 20.39 -2.02 -3.88
C THR A 81 19.37 -1.69 -4.95
N GLU A 82 19.74 -1.67 -6.22
CA GLU A 82 18.77 -1.52 -7.32
C GLU A 82 17.74 -2.66 -7.38
N ARG A 83 18.03 -3.80 -6.74
CA ARG A 83 17.13 -4.96 -6.66
C ARG A 83 16.17 -4.90 -5.47
N GLY A 84 16.30 -3.88 -4.62
CA GLY A 84 15.43 -3.67 -3.47
C GLY A 84 16.16 -3.44 -2.15
N MET A 85 15.41 -3.43 -1.06
CA MET A 85 15.90 -3.18 0.28
C MET A 85 15.87 -4.44 1.14
N SER A 86 16.89 -4.59 2.00
CA SER A 86 16.96 -5.63 3.04
C SER A 86 17.39 -5.03 4.37
N GLY A 87 16.74 -5.46 5.46
CA GLY A 87 17.12 -5.11 6.82
C GLY A 87 18.09 -6.13 7.40
N LEU A 88 19.11 -5.65 8.11
CA LEU A 88 20.07 -6.45 8.87
C LEU A 88 20.11 -5.97 10.32
N ILE A 89 20.16 -6.88 11.25
CA ILE A 89 20.43 -6.59 12.66
C ILE A 89 21.78 -7.19 13.03
N VAL A 90 22.69 -6.33 13.48
CA VAL A 90 23.97 -6.76 14.05
C VAL A 90 23.86 -6.73 15.56
N ASN A 91 23.90 -7.91 16.16
CA ASN A 91 23.71 -8.09 17.59
C ASN A 91 25.03 -7.86 18.35
N PHE A 92 24.93 -7.33 19.55
CA PHE A 92 26.01 -7.29 20.52
C PHE A 92 25.50 -7.67 21.90
N THR A 93 26.41 -8.08 22.76
CA THR A 93 26.09 -8.39 24.17
C THR A 93 26.71 -7.32 25.07
N PRO A 94 26.26 -7.19 26.33
CA PRO A 94 26.90 -6.28 27.29
C PRO A 94 28.38 -6.54 27.49
N GLU A 95 28.81 -7.80 27.27
CA GLU A 95 30.21 -8.24 27.43
C GLU A 95 31.04 -7.99 26.17
N SER A 96 30.43 -7.82 24.99
CA SER A 96 31.14 -7.66 23.73
C SER A 96 30.38 -6.83 22.69
N ALA A 97 30.93 -5.66 22.40
CA ALA A 97 30.52 -4.83 21.26
C ALA A 97 31.28 -5.20 19.96
N GLN A 98 32.13 -6.23 19.99
CA GLN A 98 33.03 -6.56 18.89
C GLN A 98 32.28 -6.79 17.54
N PRO A 99 31.11 -7.47 17.49
CA PRO A 99 30.41 -7.63 16.23
C PRO A 99 29.99 -6.28 15.58
N VAL A 100 29.63 -5.29 16.40
CA VAL A 100 29.26 -3.95 15.92
C VAL A 100 30.49 -3.18 15.44
N ILE A 101 31.60 -3.28 16.18
CA ILE A 101 32.87 -2.65 15.82
C ILE A 101 33.39 -3.25 14.50
N ASP A 102 33.40 -4.59 14.38
CA ASP A 102 33.83 -5.28 13.18
C ASP A 102 32.96 -4.91 11.97
N PHE A 103 31.63 -4.90 12.14
CA PHE A 103 30.70 -4.45 11.10
C PHE A 103 30.97 -3.00 10.68
N ALA A 104 31.08 -2.10 11.64
CA ALA A 104 31.35 -0.69 11.39
C ALA A 104 32.70 -0.46 10.67
N SER A 105 33.71 -1.28 10.97
CA SER A 105 35.02 -1.19 10.32
C SER A 105 35.00 -1.61 8.84
N ILE A 106 34.01 -2.43 8.43
CA ILE A 106 33.85 -2.82 7.03
C ILE A 106 33.26 -1.66 6.22
N PHE A 107 32.24 -1.00 6.76
CA PHE A 107 31.43 -0.03 6.03
C PHE A 107 31.77 1.44 6.39
N GLY A 108 32.78 1.68 7.26
CA GLY A 108 33.10 3.03 7.69
C GLY A 108 34.38 3.13 8.53
N LYS A 109 34.35 4.04 9.50
CA LYS A 109 35.47 4.28 10.42
C LYS A 109 35.02 4.15 11.87
N VAL A 110 35.86 3.52 12.67
CA VAL A 110 35.68 3.39 14.11
C VAL A 110 36.77 4.16 14.84
N GLU A 111 36.36 5.29 15.45
CA GLU A 111 37.22 6.17 16.26
C GLU A 111 36.54 6.34 17.60
N PRO A 112 36.82 5.50 18.60
CA PRO A 112 36.10 5.54 19.89
C PRO A 112 36.15 6.95 20.53
N PRO A 113 35.00 7.49 21.02
CA PRO A 113 33.71 6.83 21.13
C PRO A 113 32.80 6.92 19.89
N LYS A 114 33.31 7.40 18.76
CA LYS A 114 32.55 7.67 17.53
C LYS A 114 32.68 6.53 16.52
N ILE A 115 31.55 6.12 16.00
CA ILE A 115 31.43 5.22 14.85
C ILE A 115 30.77 6.01 13.72
N SER A 116 31.37 6.00 12.53
CA SER A 116 30.79 6.61 11.33
C SER A 116 30.76 5.58 10.21
N ILE A 117 29.58 5.35 9.64
CA ILE A 117 29.40 4.49 8.46
C ILE A 117 29.20 5.37 7.24
N SER A 118 29.87 5.05 6.14
CA SER A 118 29.63 5.69 4.86
C SER A 118 28.32 5.14 4.27
N ALA A 119 27.39 6.03 3.97
CA ALA A 119 26.10 5.61 3.42
C ALA A 119 26.26 4.96 2.03
N ILE A 120 27.19 5.47 1.20
CA ILE A 120 27.45 4.95 -0.13
C ILE A 120 28.60 3.95 -0.03
N GLN A 121 28.37 2.74 -0.52
CA GLN A 121 29.33 1.64 -0.57
C GLN A 121 29.49 1.15 -2.02
N CYS A 122 30.61 0.51 -2.32
CA CYS A 122 30.88 -0.11 -3.61
C CYS A 122 31.24 -1.59 -3.39
N ALA A 123 30.59 -2.48 -4.10
CA ALA A 123 30.79 -3.94 -3.99
C ALA A 123 32.12 -4.34 -4.66
N THR A 124 33.24 -4.10 -3.96
CA THR A 124 34.57 -4.53 -4.42
C THR A 124 34.88 -5.95 -3.94
N PRO A 125 35.77 -6.70 -4.60
CA PRO A 125 36.25 -8.00 -4.12
C PRO A 125 36.74 -7.95 -2.68
N GLU A 126 37.43 -6.87 -2.30
CA GLU A 126 37.93 -6.68 -0.93
C GLU A 126 36.80 -6.49 0.07
N LEU A 127 35.76 -5.72 -0.28
CA LEU A 127 34.59 -5.55 0.59
C LEU A 127 33.87 -6.88 0.78
N LYS A 128 33.66 -7.64 -0.31
CA LYS A 128 33.06 -8.96 -0.29
C LYS A 128 33.82 -9.93 0.61
N SER A 129 35.16 -9.93 0.51
CA SER A 129 36.03 -10.73 1.38
C SER A 129 35.91 -10.34 2.85
N LYS A 130 35.93 -9.05 3.17
CA LYS A 130 35.76 -8.56 4.55
C LYS A 130 34.42 -8.96 5.14
N VAL A 131 33.34 -8.91 4.33
CA VAL A 131 32.02 -9.36 4.77
C VAL A 131 31.97 -10.87 4.94
N ALA A 132 32.60 -11.64 4.07
CA ALA A 132 32.70 -13.09 4.25
C ALA A 132 33.42 -13.45 5.55
N ASP A 133 34.59 -12.84 5.84
CA ASP A 133 35.32 -13.01 7.09
C ASP A 133 34.51 -12.60 8.33
N PHE A 134 33.72 -11.55 8.22
CA PHE A 134 32.81 -11.10 9.27
C PHE A 134 31.70 -12.14 9.54
N VAL A 135 31.10 -12.66 8.47
CA VAL A 135 30.05 -13.67 8.57
C VAL A 135 30.62 -14.99 9.13
N ASP A 136 31.80 -15.39 8.75
CA ASP A 136 32.47 -16.58 9.27
C ASP A 136 32.75 -16.46 10.78
N ARG A 137 33.11 -15.27 11.25
CA ARG A 137 33.35 -15.01 12.69
C ARG A 137 32.08 -14.89 13.52
N HIS A 138 31.03 -14.29 12.98
CA HIS A 138 29.83 -13.91 13.77
C HIS A 138 28.55 -14.59 13.31
N GLY A 139 28.55 -15.29 12.18
CA GLY A 139 27.35 -15.86 11.53
C GLY A 139 26.77 -17.11 12.20
N ALA A 140 27.58 -17.86 12.95
CA ALA A 140 27.15 -19.13 13.57
C ALA A 140 25.91 -18.97 14.47
N LYS A 141 25.76 -17.82 15.13
CA LYS A 141 24.63 -17.48 16.01
C LYS A 141 23.63 -16.49 15.40
N THR A 142 23.86 -16.06 14.16
CA THR A 142 23.10 -14.98 13.52
C THR A 142 22.82 -15.29 12.05
N PRO A 143 21.81 -16.13 11.76
CA PRO A 143 21.51 -16.58 10.38
C PRO A 143 21.27 -15.46 9.37
N HIS A 144 20.90 -14.26 9.81
CA HIS A 144 20.67 -13.11 8.92
C HIS A 144 21.97 -12.60 8.26
N LEU A 145 23.14 -12.83 8.88
CA LEU A 145 24.41 -12.43 8.33
C LEU A 145 24.74 -13.19 7.03
N HIS A 146 24.31 -14.44 6.92
CA HIS A 146 24.48 -15.21 5.67
C HIS A 146 23.69 -14.60 4.49
N ARG A 147 22.58 -13.91 4.77
CA ARG A 147 21.85 -13.19 3.72
C ARG A 147 22.63 -11.97 3.21
N LEU A 148 23.33 -11.26 4.11
CA LEU A 148 24.22 -10.16 3.72
C LEU A 148 25.34 -10.66 2.81
N ARG A 149 26.00 -11.76 3.19
CA ARG A 149 27.02 -12.39 2.37
C ARG A 149 26.49 -12.74 0.99
N LYS A 150 25.39 -13.47 0.92
CA LYS A 150 24.76 -13.85 -0.35
C LYS A 150 24.39 -12.65 -1.19
N MET A 151 23.78 -11.61 -0.59
CA MET A 151 23.42 -10.38 -1.29
C MET A 151 24.64 -9.75 -1.97
N LEU A 152 25.77 -9.66 -1.27
CA LEU A 152 27.00 -9.09 -1.82
C LEU A 152 27.69 -10.00 -2.84
N GLU A 153 27.65 -11.32 -2.65
CA GLU A 153 28.16 -12.29 -3.62
C GLU A 153 27.39 -12.22 -4.96
N ASP A 154 26.04 -12.03 -4.88
CA ASP A 154 25.15 -11.91 -6.05
C ASP A 154 25.27 -10.55 -6.76
N MET A 155 25.94 -9.55 -6.14
CA MET A 155 26.14 -8.23 -6.75
C MET A 155 27.32 -8.24 -7.72
N PRO A 156 27.22 -7.60 -8.90
CA PRO A 156 28.34 -7.33 -9.77
C PRO A 156 29.46 -6.55 -9.05
N ASP A 157 30.70 -6.79 -9.46
CA ASP A 157 31.81 -6.00 -8.94
C ASP A 157 31.71 -4.54 -9.38
N ARG A 158 31.97 -3.64 -8.44
CA ARG A 158 31.86 -2.18 -8.57
C ARG A 158 30.43 -1.65 -8.61
N GLU A 159 29.40 -2.47 -8.38
CA GLU A 159 28.04 -1.97 -8.17
C GLU A 159 27.97 -1.19 -6.84
N PHE A 160 27.38 0.00 -6.87
CA PHE A 160 27.14 0.81 -5.67
C PHE A 160 25.86 0.34 -4.97
N PHE A 161 25.87 0.46 -3.65
CA PHE A 161 24.71 0.21 -2.78
C PHE A 161 24.74 1.14 -1.56
N LEU A 162 23.61 1.28 -0.87
CA LEU A 162 23.52 2.12 0.32
C LEU A 162 23.44 1.28 1.59
N VAL A 163 24.10 1.78 2.64
CA VAL A 163 24.00 1.27 4.02
C VAL A 163 23.44 2.38 4.89
N LEU A 164 22.20 2.24 5.31
CA LEU A 164 21.45 3.26 6.05
C LEU A 164 21.18 2.81 7.48
N PRO A 165 21.30 3.70 8.48
CA PRO A 165 21.02 3.38 9.89
C PRO A 165 19.53 3.14 10.16
N THR A 166 18.67 3.67 9.30
CA THR A 166 17.22 3.52 9.36
C THR A 166 16.66 3.34 7.93
N PRO A 167 15.55 2.61 7.76
CA PRO A 167 14.90 2.60 6.46
C PRO A 167 14.38 3.99 6.10
N PRO A 168 14.19 4.29 4.81
CA PRO A 168 13.58 5.53 4.36
C PRO A 168 12.27 5.80 5.09
N SER A 169 12.09 7.02 5.55
CA SER A 169 10.92 7.43 6.35
C SER A 169 9.67 7.68 5.51
N SER A 170 9.84 7.85 4.20
CA SER A 170 8.77 8.11 3.25
C SER A 170 9.11 7.53 1.88
N THR A 171 8.07 7.31 1.07
CA THR A 171 8.23 6.88 -0.33
C THR A 171 9.05 7.89 -1.14
N ALA A 172 8.88 9.18 -0.87
CA ALA A 172 9.65 10.24 -1.55
C ALA A 172 11.16 10.17 -1.20
N GLU A 173 11.49 9.81 0.04
CA GLU A 173 12.89 9.60 0.45
C GLU A 173 13.45 8.33 -0.19
N GLN A 174 12.66 7.26 -0.22
CA GLN A 174 13.04 6.02 -0.89
C GLN A 174 13.34 6.24 -2.38
N LEU A 175 12.44 6.92 -3.10
CA LEU A 175 12.63 7.24 -4.52
C LEU A 175 13.90 8.08 -4.76
N ARG A 176 14.19 9.05 -3.88
CA ARG A 176 15.44 9.84 -3.98
C ARG A 176 16.69 8.96 -3.83
N TYR A 177 16.66 8.01 -2.90
CA TYR A 177 17.78 7.08 -2.75
C TYR A 177 17.90 6.13 -3.94
N GLU A 178 16.78 5.63 -4.46
CA GLU A 178 16.76 4.78 -5.67
C GLU A 178 17.34 5.51 -6.89
N GLN A 179 16.92 6.75 -7.12
CA GLN A 179 17.44 7.60 -8.19
C GLN A 179 18.94 7.88 -8.01
N ALA A 180 19.36 8.26 -6.81
CA ALA A 180 20.78 8.53 -6.54
C ALA A 180 21.65 7.27 -6.76
N LEU A 181 21.14 6.11 -6.34
CA LEU A 181 21.82 4.83 -6.52
C LEU A 181 21.90 4.45 -8.00
N HIS A 182 20.83 4.63 -8.74
CA HIS A 182 20.81 4.39 -10.20
C HIS A 182 21.82 5.28 -10.94
N GLN A 183 21.89 6.56 -10.60
CA GLN A 183 22.87 7.48 -11.17
C GLN A 183 24.33 7.08 -10.89
N LEU A 184 24.59 6.51 -9.70
CA LEU A 184 25.94 6.02 -9.34
C LEU A 184 26.33 4.79 -10.16
N ASN A 185 25.38 3.88 -10.39
CA ASN A 185 25.61 2.63 -11.11
C ASN A 185 25.61 2.80 -12.63
N HIS A 186 24.86 3.79 -13.14
CA HIS A 186 24.69 4.05 -14.57
C HIS A 186 25.02 5.51 -14.94
N PRO A 187 26.30 5.93 -14.77
CA PRO A 187 26.68 7.34 -14.99
C PRO A 187 26.52 7.81 -16.45
N GLN A 188 26.41 6.90 -17.40
CA GLN A 188 26.12 7.20 -18.80
C GLN A 188 24.62 7.41 -19.08
N ASP A 189 23.73 6.98 -18.18
CA ASP A 189 22.27 7.12 -18.33
C ASP A 189 21.75 8.46 -17.77
N ARG A 190 22.60 9.50 -17.81
CA ARG A 190 22.21 10.86 -17.38
C ARG A 190 20.95 11.35 -18.06
N SER A 191 20.73 10.96 -19.33
CA SER A 191 19.52 11.30 -20.07
C SER A 191 18.25 10.74 -19.44
N GLN A 192 18.29 9.55 -18.85
CA GLN A 192 17.12 8.96 -18.20
C GLN A 192 16.84 9.65 -16.85
N ALA A 193 17.86 9.92 -16.05
CA ALA A 193 17.72 10.63 -14.79
C ALA A 193 17.24 12.08 -14.99
N GLU A 194 17.75 12.76 -16.03
CA GLU A 194 17.26 14.08 -16.43
C GLU A 194 15.80 14.03 -16.90
N ALA A 195 15.42 13.01 -17.68
CA ALA A 195 14.06 12.78 -18.11
C ALA A 195 13.11 12.48 -16.92
N GLU A 196 13.54 11.65 -15.97
CA GLU A 196 12.80 11.38 -14.74
C GLU A 196 12.64 12.65 -13.89
N GLN A 197 13.71 13.44 -13.74
CA GLN A 197 13.65 14.73 -13.06
C GLN A 197 12.76 15.72 -13.80
N GLU A 198 12.77 15.71 -15.11
CA GLU A 198 11.85 16.53 -15.92
C GLU A 198 10.39 16.12 -15.72
N VAL A 199 10.11 14.82 -15.62
CA VAL A 199 8.73 14.29 -15.48
C VAL A 199 8.21 14.43 -14.05
N PHE A 200 9.03 14.12 -13.04
CA PHE A 200 8.59 14.03 -11.63
C PHE A 200 9.14 15.14 -10.73
N GLY A 201 10.12 15.94 -11.18
CA GLY A 201 10.78 16.93 -10.31
C GLY A 201 9.82 17.95 -9.73
N GLN A 202 8.96 18.54 -10.56
CA GLN A 202 7.94 19.49 -10.11
C GLN A 202 6.89 18.85 -9.20
N LEU A 203 6.51 17.61 -9.47
CA LEU A 203 5.58 16.86 -8.63
C LEU A 203 6.14 16.70 -7.21
N LEU A 204 7.39 16.25 -7.09
CA LEU A 204 8.05 16.05 -5.79
C LEU A 204 8.38 17.37 -5.07
N GLU A 205 8.52 18.47 -5.80
CA GLU A 205 8.67 19.80 -5.22
C GLU A 205 7.38 20.29 -4.57
N HIS A 206 6.24 20.11 -5.22
CA HIS A 206 4.95 20.65 -4.79
C HIS A 206 4.13 19.72 -3.89
N TYR A 207 4.34 18.40 -3.99
CA TYR A 207 3.54 17.38 -3.32
C TYR A 207 4.39 16.41 -2.49
N ASP A 208 3.86 16.02 -1.35
CA ASP A 208 4.29 14.84 -0.59
C ASP A 208 3.51 13.63 -1.10
N LEU A 209 4.20 12.49 -1.26
CA LEU A 209 3.60 11.23 -1.68
C LEU A 209 3.21 10.39 -0.46
N CYS A 210 1.99 9.85 -0.49
CA CYS A 210 1.53 8.85 0.46
C CYS A 210 1.02 7.64 -0.32
N ILE A 211 1.84 6.59 -0.38
CA ILE A 211 1.54 5.33 -1.07
C ILE A 211 1.59 4.21 -0.05
N PRO A 212 0.44 3.77 0.49
CA PRO A 212 0.42 2.68 1.45
C PRO A 212 0.75 1.36 0.77
N ARG A 213 1.42 0.47 1.49
CA ARG A 213 1.70 -0.87 0.99
C ARG A 213 0.41 -1.69 0.93
N THR A 214 0.19 -2.35 -0.21
CA THR A 214 -0.97 -3.20 -0.46
C THR A 214 -0.62 -4.69 -0.59
N ASP A 215 0.66 -5.03 -0.53
CA ASP A 215 1.22 -6.38 -0.72
C ASP A 215 1.26 -7.22 0.58
N LYS A 216 1.20 -6.58 1.73
CA LYS A 216 1.18 -7.25 3.03
C LYS A 216 0.31 -6.48 4.03
N ARG A 217 -0.09 -7.16 5.11
CA ARG A 217 -0.91 -6.54 6.16
C ARG A 217 -0.27 -5.26 6.69
N PHE A 218 -1.06 -4.21 6.63
CA PHE A 218 -0.72 -2.90 7.15
C PHE A 218 -1.95 -2.31 7.85
N ASP A 219 -1.83 -2.08 9.16
CA ASP A 219 -2.91 -1.53 9.99
C ASP A 219 -2.68 -0.02 10.14
N ILE A 220 -3.61 0.79 9.62
CA ILE A 220 -3.60 2.26 9.70
C ILE A 220 -4.36 2.68 10.95
N GLY A 221 -3.82 3.67 11.68
CA GLY A 221 -4.46 4.23 12.87
C GLY A 221 -3.95 3.63 14.17
N ASN A 222 -4.69 3.86 15.25
CA ASN A 222 -4.24 3.48 16.59
C ASN A 222 -4.40 1.98 16.86
N ALA A 223 -3.32 1.33 17.29
CA ALA A 223 -3.34 -0.08 17.64
C ALA A 223 -4.28 -0.36 18.83
N ARG A 224 -4.30 0.53 19.84
CA ARG A 224 -5.14 0.38 21.03
C ARG A 224 -6.55 0.91 20.78
N LYS A 225 -7.56 0.05 20.97
CA LYS A 225 -8.97 0.41 20.78
C LYS A 225 -9.39 1.62 21.63
N ALA A 226 -8.88 1.73 22.86
CA ALA A 226 -9.22 2.83 23.77
C ALA A 226 -8.78 4.22 23.27
N ASP A 227 -7.73 4.26 22.43
CA ASP A 227 -7.17 5.50 21.90
C ASP A 227 -7.71 5.83 20.49
N ARG A 228 -8.59 4.98 19.95
CA ARG A 228 -9.14 5.17 18.61
C ARG A 228 -10.20 6.24 18.61
N THR A 229 -10.09 7.12 17.63
CA THR A 229 -11.13 8.06 17.25
C THR A 229 -11.54 7.76 15.82
N CYS A 230 -12.81 7.52 15.57
CA CYS A 230 -13.28 7.21 14.22
C CYS A 230 -13.02 8.39 13.29
N ARG A 231 -12.28 8.18 12.21
CA ARG A 231 -11.94 9.21 11.20
C ARG A 231 -13.17 9.86 10.57
N PHE A 232 -14.30 9.13 10.52
CA PHE A 232 -15.49 9.55 9.80
C PHE A 232 -16.58 10.19 10.67
N CYS A 233 -16.79 9.70 11.88
CA CYS A 233 -17.82 10.26 12.77
C CYS A 233 -17.27 10.91 14.04
N GLY A 234 -15.95 10.82 14.29
CA GLY A 234 -15.34 11.35 15.51
C GLY A 234 -15.66 10.54 16.78
N GLY A 235 -16.38 9.42 16.67
CA GLY A 235 -16.76 8.58 17.80
C GLY A 235 -15.54 7.90 18.43
N THR A 236 -15.53 7.85 19.76
CA THR A 236 -14.52 7.15 20.57
C THR A 236 -15.17 6.05 21.38
N GLN A 237 -14.38 5.15 21.95
CA GLN A 237 -14.92 4.13 22.86
C GLN A 237 -15.66 4.76 24.05
N ALA A 238 -15.16 5.88 24.56
CA ALA A 238 -15.81 6.63 25.64
C ALA A 238 -17.17 7.21 25.24
N SER A 239 -17.38 7.55 23.97
CA SER A 239 -18.68 7.99 23.43
C SER A 239 -19.58 6.84 22.95
N GLY A 240 -19.17 5.58 23.17
CA GLY A 240 -19.95 4.38 22.83
C GLY A 240 -19.65 3.79 21.45
N ALA A 241 -18.70 4.35 20.69
CA ALA A 241 -18.28 3.77 19.43
C ALA A 241 -17.54 2.44 19.65
N ARG A 242 -17.85 1.43 18.84
CA ARG A 242 -17.21 0.11 18.86
C ARG A 242 -16.25 -0.01 17.69
N PHE A 243 -15.15 -0.74 17.89
CA PHE A 243 -14.09 -1.03 16.91
C PHE A 243 -13.79 -2.53 16.93
N ASP A 244 -14.83 -3.37 16.88
CA ASP A 244 -14.72 -4.83 17.01
C ASP A 244 -14.59 -5.51 15.66
N LYS A 245 -15.11 -4.90 14.60
CA LYS A 245 -15.05 -5.38 13.23
C LYS A 245 -13.78 -4.85 12.54
N GLU A 246 -13.16 -5.69 11.71
CA GLU A 246 -12.08 -5.22 10.84
C GLU A 246 -12.65 -4.36 9.71
N ALA A 247 -12.24 -3.10 9.63
CA ALA A 247 -12.52 -2.22 8.50
C ALA A 247 -11.35 -2.27 7.50
N HIS A 248 -11.68 -2.29 6.20
CA HIS A 248 -10.70 -2.26 5.13
C HIS A 248 -10.65 -0.86 4.53
N ALA A 249 -9.43 -0.32 4.34
CA ALA A 249 -9.27 0.96 3.66
C ALA A 249 -9.77 0.89 2.20
N ILE A 250 -9.42 -0.19 1.50
CA ILE A 250 -9.94 -0.55 0.18
C ILE A 250 -10.90 -1.72 0.36
N PRO A 251 -12.11 -1.71 -0.23
CA PRO A 251 -13.06 -2.81 -0.10
C PRO A 251 -12.42 -4.16 -0.45
N ALA A 252 -12.58 -5.16 0.42
CA ALA A 252 -12.01 -6.50 0.22
C ALA A 252 -12.50 -7.16 -1.08
N ALA A 253 -13.65 -6.76 -1.59
CA ALA A 253 -14.18 -7.20 -2.88
C ALA A 253 -13.32 -6.78 -4.07
N LEU A 254 -12.46 -5.77 -3.92
CA LEU A 254 -11.49 -5.34 -4.94
C LEU A 254 -10.12 -6.01 -4.79
N GLY A 255 -10.03 -7.12 -4.06
CA GLY A 255 -8.82 -7.93 -3.94
C GLY A 255 -7.86 -7.52 -2.81
N ASN A 256 -8.04 -6.36 -2.20
CA ASN A 256 -7.18 -5.93 -1.10
C ASN A 256 -7.72 -6.41 0.25
N LYS A 257 -6.98 -7.33 0.88
CA LYS A 257 -7.31 -7.86 2.22
C LYS A 257 -6.32 -7.38 3.29
N TYR A 258 -5.30 -6.63 2.88
CA TYR A 258 -4.14 -6.33 3.71
C TYR A 258 -4.19 -4.95 4.34
N LEU A 259 -4.75 -3.96 3.64
CA LEU A 259 -4.80 -2.58 4.12
C LEU A 259 -6.02 -2.37 5.02
N LYS A 260 -5.79 -2.35 6.34
CA LYS A 260 -6.83 -2.25 7.37
C LYS A 260 -6.86 -0.84 7.95
N LEU A 261 -8.04 -0.37 8.32
CA LEU A 261 -8.23 0.89 9.02
C LEU A 261 -8.71 0.63 10.45
N ALA A 262 -7.83 0.79 11.43
CA ALA A 262 -8.14 0.59 12.83
C ALA A 262 -9.06 1.70 13.40
N ASP A 263 -8.96 2.92 12.86
CA ASP A 263 -9.71 4.10 13.29
C ASP A 263 -11.02 4.29 12.50
N GLU A 264 -11.67 3.20 12.14
CA GLU A 264 -13.03 3.19 11.59
C GLU A 264 -13.94 2.38 12.51
N CYS A 265 -14.98 3.02 13.07
CA CYS A 265 -15.90 2.33 13.98
C CYS A 265 -16.86 1.39 13.24
N ASP A 266 -17.42 0.42 13.96
CA ASP A 266 -18.30 -0.62 13.41
C ASP A 266 -19.52 -0.04 12.68
N GLU A 267 -20.07 1.08 13.17
CA GLU A 267 -21.20 1.77 12.54
C GLU A 267 -20.82 2.39 11.19
N CYS A 268 -19.67 3.09 11.14
CA CYS A 268 -19.18 3.67 9.88
C CYS A 268 -18.82 2.59 8.86
N ASN A 269 -18.11 1.53 9.30
CA ASN A 269 -17.79 0.38 8.46
C ASN A 269 -19.05 -0.28 7.88
N GLN A 270 -20.09 -0.47 8.69
CA GLN A 270 -21.36 -1.01 8.23
C GLN A 270 -22.07 -0.07 7.25
N TYR A 271 -22.07 1.23 7.52
CA TYR A 271 -22.65 2.23 6.62
C TYR A 271 -21.97 2.22 5.25
N PHE A 272 -20.62 2.29 5.21
CA PHE A 272 -19.89 2.30 3.96
C PHE A 272 -20.09 1.00 3.17
N GLY A 273 -20.05 -0.14 3.84
CA GLY A 273 -20.27 -1.45 3.22
C GLY A 273 -21.68 -1.66 2.66
N ASN A 274 -22.68 -0.96 3.18
CA ASN A 274 -24.08 -1.08 2.73
C ASN A 274 -24.50 0.01 1.74
N ALA A 275 -24.03 1.25 1.90
CA ALA A 275 -24.58 2.41 1.19
C ALA A 275 -23.67 2.94 0.06
N ILE A 276 -22.36 2.82 0.18
CA ILE A 276 -21.41 3.52 -0.71
C ILE A 276 -20.52 2.56 -1.48
N GLU A 277 -19.82 1.66 -0.80
CA GLU A 277 -18.90 0.71 -1.42
C GLU A 277 -19.54 -0.23 -2.46
N PRO A 278 -20.83 -0.64 -2.32
CA PRO A 278 -21.47 -1.44 -3.35
C PRO A 278 -21.49 -0.79 -4.73
N THR A 279 -21.63 0.55 -4.80
CA THR A 279 -21.57 1.28 -6.08
C THR A 279 -20.20 1.16 -6.75
N LEU A 280 -19.11 1.32 -5.97
CA LEU A 280 -17.76 1.15 -6.48
C LEU A 280 -17.50 -0.27 -6.98
N VAL A 281 -17.92 -1.26 -6.19
CA VAL A 281 -17.75 -2.68 -6.55
C VAL A 281 -18.55 -3.02 -7.80
N GLU A 282 -19.78 -2.52 -7.93
CA GLU A 282 -20.66 -2.78 -9.07
C GLU A 282 -20.11 -2.17 -10.36
N LEU A 283 -19.64 -0.93 -10.33
CA LEU A 283 -19.01 -0.28 -11.48
C LEU A 283 -17.72 -0.98 -11.93
N LEU A 284 -16.99 -1.58 -11.01
CA LEU A 284 -15.74 -2.28 -11.29
C LEU A 284 -15.91 -3.80 -11.45
N ASN A 285 -17.15 -4.31 -11.49
CA ASN A 285 -17.39 -5.76 -11.54
C ASN A 285 -16.84 -6.41 -12.82
N ILE A 286 -16.98 -5.76 -13.98
CA ILE A 286 -16.44 -6.27 -15.23
C ILE A 286 -14.92 -6.36 -15.15
N GLN A 287 -14.26 -5.32 -14.64
CA GLN A 287 -12.82 -5.29 -14.45
C GLN A 287 -12.35 -6.38 -13.48
N ARG A 288 -13.13 -6.64 -12.42
CA ARG A 288 -12.83 -7.72 -11.46
C ARG A 288 -12.87 -9.11 -12.12
N VAL A 289 -13.86 -9.38 -12.95
CA VAL A 289 -13.93 -10.63 -13.73
C VAL A 289 -12.74 -10.71 -14.67
N PHE A 290 -12.49 -9.65 -15.45
CA PHE A 290 -11.40 -9.59 -16.41
C PHE A 290 -10.03 -9.84 -15.77
N LEU A 291 -9.77 -9.26 -14.61
CA LEU A 291 -8.51 -9.40 -13.87
C LEU A 291 -8.45 -10.67 -12.99
N GLY A 292 -9.56 -11.41 -12.86
CA GLY A 292 -9.64 -12.59 -11.99
C GLY A 292 -9.52 -12.24 -10.51
N ILE A 293 -10.08 -11.10 -10.07
CA ILE A 293 -10.01 -10.65 -8.69
C ILE A 293 -11.04 -11.40 -7.84
N GLU A 294 -10.55 -12.26 -6.95
CA GLU A 294 -11.38 -13.02 -6.03
C GLU A 294 -11.93 -12.17 -4.88
N ALA A 295 -13.22 -12.38 -4.58
CA ALA A 295 -13.82 -11.89 -3.37
C ALA A 295 -14.19 -13.09 -2.47
N ARG A 296 -13.70 -13.09 -1.23
CA ARG A 296 -13.98 -14.15 -0.25
C ARG A 296 -13.69 -15.58 -0.75
N GLY A 297 -12.68 -15.73 -1.62
CA GLY A 297 -12.24 -17.04 -2.12
C GLY A 297 -13.02 -17.58 -3.33
N SER A 298 -13.80 -16.75 -4.00
CA SER A 298 -14.47 -17.09 -5.26
C SER A 298 -14.30 -16.01 -6.31
N LEU A 299 -14.17 -16.44 -7.57
CA LEU A 299 -14.20 -15.54 -8.71
C LEU A 299 -15.61 -14.94 -8.89
N PRO A 300 -15.71 -13.65 -9.22
CA PRO A 300 -17.01 -13.03 -9.43
C PRO A 300 -17.67 -13.54 -10.72
N THR A 301 -18.98 -13.69 -10.65
CA THR A 301 -19.85 -13.81 -11.82
C THR A 301 -20.70 -12.55 -11.90
N VAL A 302 -20.61 -11.82 -12.97
CA VAL A 302 -21.46 -10.66 -13.25
C VAL A 302 -22.70 -11.13 -13.97
N LYS A 303 -23.86 -11.04 -13.33
CA LYS A 303 -25.17 -11.33 -13.92
C LYS A 303 -25.84 -10.03 -14.35
N PHE A 304 -26.40 -10.03 -15.54
CA PHE A 304 -27.13 -8.88 -16.11
C PHE A 304 -28.40 -9.39 -16.84
N PRO A 305 -29.38 -8.52 -17.10
CA PRO A 305 -30.55 -8.91 -17.87
C PRO A 305 -30.14 -9.42 -19.24
N GLY A 306 -30.47 -10.67 -19.54
CA GLY A 306 -30.14 -11.35 -20.80
C GLY A 306 -28.76 -12.02 -20.84
N GLY A 307 -28.04 -12.13 -19.68
CA GLY A 307 -26.77 -12.85 -19.73
C GLY A 307 -25.94 -12.83 -18.44
N GLN A 308 -24.72 -13.31 -18.60
CA GLN A 308 -23.72 -13.32 -17.53
C GLN A 308 -22.30 -13.29 -18.10
N MET A 309 -21.38 -12.82 -17.28
CA MET A 309 -19.94 -12.83 -17.55
C MET A 309 -19.21 -13.45 -16.37
N PHE A 310 -18.32 -14.37 -16.63
CA PHE A 310 -17.52 -15.05 -15.62
C PHE A 310 -16.19 -15.52 -16.20
N ARG A 311 -15.29 -15.91 -15.33
CA ARG A 311 -14.02 -16.51 -15.70
C ARG A 311 -14.06 -18.01 -15.43
N ASP A 312 -13.70 -18.80 -16.42
CA ASP A 312 -13.55 -20.25 -16.28
C ASP A 312 -12.07 -20.60 -16.13
N ASP A 313 -11.68 -20.94 -14.90
CA ASP A 313 -10.33 -21.36 -14.54
C ASP A 313 -10.17 -22.89 -14.49
N LYS A 314 -11.21 -23.66 -14.87
CA LYS A 314 -11.24 -25.12 -14.76
C LYS A 314 -10.82 -25.85 -16.04
N HIS A 315 -10.61 -25.15 -17.14
CA HIS A 315 -10.14 -25.78 -18.38
C HIS A 315 -8.65 -26.07 -18.32
N GLU A 316 -8.27 -27.34 -18.21
CA GLU A 316 -6.88 -27.80 -18.14
C GLU A 316 -6.03 -27.51 -19.40
N GLN A 317 -6.64 -27.13 -20.51
CA GLN A 317 -5.95 -26.91 -21.79
C GLN A 317 -5.80 -25.43 -22.20
N HIS A 318 -6.50 -24.50 -21.56
CA HIS A 318 -6.41 -23.09 -21.93
C HIS A 318 -6.29 -22.18 -20.68
N GLU A 319 -5.31 -21.32 -20.72
CA GLU A 319 -5.11 -20.30 -19.68
C GLU A 319 -6.36 -19.42 -19.54
N LYS A 320 -7.11 -19.60 -18.45
CA LYS A 320 -8.05 -18.62 -17.88
C LYS A 320 -8.99 -17.96 -18.89
N LEU A 321 -9.97 -18.69 -19.35
CA LEU A 321 -10.94 -18.23 -20.34
C LEU A 321 -11.97 -17.26 -19.72
N MET A 322 -12.16 -16.09 -20.31
CA MET A 322 -13.28 -15.22 -19.98
C MET A 322 -14.49 -15.59 -20.86
N VAL A 323 -15.62 -15.89 -20.21
CA VAL A 323 -16.86 -16.31 -20.87
C VAL A 323 -17.91 -15.21 -20.73
N ILE A 324 -18.47 -14.77 -21.87
CA ILE A 324 -19.60 -13.86 -21.93
C ILE A 324 -20.75 -14.60 -22.62
N VAL A 325 -21.85 -14.74 -21.90
CA VAL A 325 -23.11 -15.27 -22.47
C VAL A 325 -24.10 -14.10 -22.45
N SER A 326 -24.60 -13.70 -23.59
CA SER A 326 -25.55 -12.59 -23.70
C SER A 326 -26.48 -12.78 -24.91
N ASP A 327 -27.73 -12.39 -24.75
CA ASP A 327 -28.70 -12.26 -25.84
C ASP A 327 -28.51 -10.96 -26.66
N LYS A 328 -27.63 -10.06 -26.21
CA LYS A 328 -27.30 -8.76 -26.84
C LYS A 328 -25.85 -8.71 -27.32
N ILE A 329 -25.46 -9.71 -28.10
CA ILE A 329 -24.19 -9.70 -28.82
C ILE A 329 -24.48 -9.36 -30.28
N SER A 330 -23.80 -8.35 -30.81
CA SER A 330 -23.82 -8.01 -32.23
C SER A 330 -22.43 -8.15 -32.84
N GLN A 331 -22.38 -8.56 -34.09
CA GLN A 331 -21.16 -8.64 -34.88
C GLN A 331 -21.31 -7.68 -36.06
N ASP A 332 -20.30 -6.85 -36.28
CA ASP A 332 -20.26 -5.97 -37.44
C ASP A 332 -19.65 -6.67 -38.68
N ALA A 333 -19.65 -5.97 -39.83
CA ALA A 333 -19.11 -6.50 -41.09
C ALA A 333 -17.60 -6.78 -41.06
N SER A 334 -16.86 -6.22 -40.11
CA SER A 334 -15.43 -6.48 -39.91
C SER A 334 -15.15 -7.63 -38.92
N GLY A 335 -16.19 -8.28 -38.42
CA GLY A 335 -16.09 -9.35 -37.46
C GLY A 335 -15.95 -8.90 -36.00
N VAL A 336 -16.00 -7.60 -35.73
CA VAL A 336 -15.93 -7.08 -34.37
C VAL A 336 -17.20 -7.41 -33.61
N LEU A 337 -17.04 -8.05 -32.46
CA LEU A 337 -18.14 -8.40 -31.57
C LEU A 337 -18.34 -7.29 -30.53
N THR A 338 -19.57 -6.82 -30.39
CA THR A 338 -19.96 -5.89 -29.32
C THR A 338 -21.01 -6.55 -28.42
N ALA A 339 -20.71 -6.63 -27.14
CA ALA A 339 -21.65 -7.10 -26.12
C ALA A 339 -22.06 -5.93 -25.24
N GLN A 340 -23.38 -5.70 -25.11
CA GLN A 340 -23.92 -4.74 -24.18
C GLN A 340 -24.19 -5.45 -22.85
N LEU A 341 -23.46 -5.03 -21.82
CA LEU A 341 -23.57 -5.55 -20.46
C LEU A 341 -24.25 -4.49 -19.60
N GLY A 342 -25.42 -4.78 -19.06
CA GLY A 342 -26.12 -3.91 -18.12
C GLY A 342 -26.06 -4.51 -16.72
N SER A 343 -25.71 -3.73 -15.73
CA SER A 343 -25.95 -4.18 -14.36
C SER A 343 -27.47 -4.26 -14.11
N GLY A 344 -27.91 -5.34 -13.48
CA GLY A 344 -29.31 -5.44 -13.02
C GLY A 344 -29.62 -4.50 -11.84
N LYS A 345 -28.65 -3.71 -11.39
CA LYS A 345 -28.77 -2.78 -10.26
C LYS A 345 -28.53 -1.34 -10.73
N ALA A 346 -29.39 -0.46 -10.32
CA ALA A 346 -29.15 0.98 -10.42
C ALA A 346 -28.11 1.41 -9.38
N ILE A 347 -27.38 2.47 -9.72
CA ILE A 347 -26.38 3.09 -8.83
C ILE A 347 -26.62 4.57 -8.70
N VAL A 348 -26.23 5.13 -7.57
CA VAL A 348 -26.12 6.58 -7.37
C VAL A 348 -24.71 7.00 -7.77
N PRO A 349 -24.51 7.78 -8.87
CA PRO A 349 -23.15 8.13 -9.35
C PRO A 349 -22.29 8.78 -8.28
N GLN A 350 -22.85 9.67 -7.46
CA GLN A 350 -22.13 10.35 -6.40
C GLN A 350 -21.52 9.36 -5.37
N ASN A 351 -22.15 8.20 -5.16
CA ASN A 351 -21.61 7.18 -4.26
C ASN A 351 -20.33 6.54 -4.79
N PHE A 352 -20.09 6.53 -6.12
CA PHE A 352 -18.81 6.12 -6.67
C PHE A 352 -17.70 7.07 -6.24
N TYR A 353 -17.92 8.39 -6.39
CA TYR A 353 -16.95 9.39 -5.96
C TYR A 353 -16.72 9.33 -4.45
N ARG A 354 -17.80 9.23 -3.66
CA ARG A 354 -17.71 9.11 -2.20
C ARG A 354 -16.93 7.87 -1.77
N ALA A 355 -17.09 6.74 -2.48
CA ALA A 355 -16.34 5.52 -2.19
C ALA A 355 -14.83 5.67 -2.47
N LEU A 356 -14.47 6.32 -3.58
CA LEU A 356 -13.07 6.65 -3.86
C LEU A 356 -12.49 7.61 -2.81
N CYS A 357 -13.25 8.64 -2.42
CA CYS A 357 -12.83 9.54 -1.34
C CYS A 357 -12.73 8.83 0.03
N LYS A 358 -13.62 7.87 0.32
CA LYS A 358 -13.51 7.04 1.54
C LYS A 358 -12.18 6.28 1.56
N ILE A 359 -11.76 5.68 0.45
CA ILE A 359 -10.46 5.00 0.34
C ILE A 359 -9.32 5.98 0.64
N ALA A 360 -9.31 7.14 0.01
CA ALA A 360 -8.28 8.16 0.21
C ALA A 360 -8.24 8.66 1.67
N LEU A 361 -9.40 8.97 2.27
CA LEU A 361 -9.51 9.38 3.66
C LEU A 361 -9.09 8.28 4.65
N SER A 362 -9.22 7.01 4.25
CA SER A 362 -8.75 5.90 5.08
C SER A 362 -7.23 5.83 5.19
N VAL A 363 -6.50 6.27 4.17
CA VAL A 363 -5.04 6.12 4.10
C VAL A 363 -4.28 7.43 4.31
N ILE A 364 -4.95 8.57 4.22
CA ILE A 364 -4.31 9.88 4.38
C ILE A 364 -3.72 10.04 5.79
N PRO A 365 -2.54 10.71 5.94
CA PRO A 365 -2.00 11.02 7.25
C PRO A 365 -2.98 11.80 8.13
N GLU A 366 -3.06 11.44 9.41
CA GLU A 366 -4.02 12.01 10.37
C GLU A 366 -3.93 13.55 10.46
N LYS A 367 -2.71 14.10 10.32
CA LYS A 367 -2.46 15.54 10.32
C LYS A 367 -3.23 16.34 9.26
N GLU A 368 -3.67 15.69 8.18
CA GLU A 368 -4.41 16.32 7.07
C GLU A 368 -5.94 16.31 7.30
N LEU A 369 -6.45 15.43 8.16
CA LEU A 369 -7.89 15.29 8.41
C LEU A 369 -8.59 16.58 8.87
N PRO A 370 -7.99 17.44 9.72
CA PRO A 370 -8.63 18.70 10.10
C PRO A 370 -9.00 19.58 8.91
N SER A 371 -8.17 19.65 7.85
CA SER A 371 -8.45 20.43 6.64
C SER A 371 -9.52 19.79 5.75
N LEU A 372 -9.89 18.54 6.00
CA LEU A 372 -10.81 17.73 5.19
C LEU A 372 -12.15 17.47 5.89
N THR A 373 -12.44 18.18 6.97
CA THR A 373 -13.66 17.96 7.76
C THR A 373 -14.94 18.00 6.90
N ARG A 374 -15.06 18.93 5.96
CA ARG A 374 -16.21 19.01 5.05
C ARG A 374 -16.26 17.82 4.09
N THR A 375 -15.12 17.37 3.58
CA THR A 375 -15.00 16.15 2.76
C THR A 375 -15.46 14.92 3.54
N VAL A 376 -14.99 14.76 4.78
CA VAL A 376 -15.39 13.66 5.68
C VAL A 376 -16.90 13.65 5.92
N ARG A 377 -17.51 14.80 6.22
CA ARG A 377 -18.95 14.92 6.44
C ARG A 377 -19.74 14.60 5.19
N TRP A 378 -19.34 15.09 4.03
CA TRP A 378 -19.93 14.72 2.76
C TRP A 378 -19.83 13.22 2.47
N VAL A 379 -18.66 12.61 2.66
CA VAL A 379 -18.44 11.18 2.44
C VAL A 379 -19.28 10.35 3.40
N ARG A 380 -19.35 10.72 4.68
CA ARG A 380 -20.08 9.93 5.70
C ARG A 380 -21.58 10.16 5.69
N TYR A 381 -22.04 11.39 5.53
CA TYR A 381 -23.45 11.77 5.72
C TYR A 381 -24.14 12.25 4.44
N GLY A 382 -23.39 12.44 3.34
CA GLY A 382 -23.97 13.00 2.11
C GLY A 382 -24.31 14.48 2.22
N GLU A 383 -23.75 15.18 3.22
CA GLU A 383 -24.06 16.60 3.43
C GLU A 383 -23.62 17.43 2.23
N SER A 384 -24.56 18.16 1.63
CA SER A 384 -24.26 19.07 0.53
C SER A 384 -23.40 20.23 1.02
N VAL A 385 -22.33 20.52 0.29
CA VAL A 385 -21.43 21.66 0.58
C VAL A 385 -21.80 22.89 -0.26
N GLY A 386 -22.78 22.75 -1.15
CA GLY A 386 -23.20 23.83 -2.05
C GLY A 386 -22.17 24.20 -3.12
N LYS A 387 -21.16 23.34 -3.33
CA LYS A 387 -20.14 23.46 -4.35
C LYS A 387 -20.24 22.31 -5.33
N PRO A 388 -19.94 22.53 -6.64
CA PRO A 388 -19.91 21.47 -7.62
C PRO A 388 -18.76 20.49 -7.32
N LEU A 389 -18.92 19.25 -7.77
CA LEU A 389 -17.86 18.25 -7.69
C LEU A 389 -16.97 18.30 -8.93
N PRO A 390 -15.64 18.23 -8.76
CA PRO A 390 -14.72 18.03 -9.88
C PRO A 390 -14.97 16.69 -10.57
N LYS A 391 -14.71 16.63 -11.88
CA LYS A 391 -14.79 15.39 -12.65
C LYS A 391 -13.67 14.41 -12.23
N ILE A 392 -13.92 13.13 -12.40
CA ILE A 392 -12.92 12.09 -12.26
C ILE A 392 -12.33 11.81 -13.64
N ALA A 393 -11.00 11.89 -13.75
CA ALA A 393 -10.29 11.46 -14.94
C ALA A 393 -10.01 9.95 -14.86
N ALA A 394 -10.32 9.24 -15.95
CA ALA A 394 -10.13 7.80 -16.04
C ALA A 394 -9.39 7.42 -17.30
N SER A 395 -8.54 6.41 -17.21
CA SER A 395 -7.80 5.87 -18.34
C SER A 395 -7.53 4.36 -18.17
N VAL A 396 -7.12 3.73 -19.26
CA VAL A 396 -6.59 2.37 -19.29
C VAL A 396 -5.10 2.46 -19.62
N VAL A 397 -4.26 2.01 -18.70
CA VAL A 397 -2.80 2.07 -18.85
C VAL A 397 -2.24 0.70 -19.24
N MET A 398 -1.34 0.69 -20.23
CA MET A 398 -0.71 -0.53 -20.77
C MET A 398 0.50 -0.94 -19.92
N LEU A 399 0.33 -1.03 -18.60
CA LEU A 399 1.34 -1.57 -17.69
C LEU A 399 1.02 -3.04 -17.38
N PRO A 400 2.03 -3.85 -16.99
CA PRO A 400 1.74 -5.20 -16.49
C PRO A 400 0.64 -5.12 -15.44
N PRO A 401 -0.47 -5.85 -15.59
CA PRO A 401 -1.59 -5.74 -14.69
C PRO A 401 -1.23 -6.35 -13.33
N ASP A 402 -1.09 -5.51 -12.32
CA ASP A 402 -1.17 -5.96 -10.93
C ASP A 402 -2.66 -6.05 -10.57
N PRO A 403 -3.20 -7.23 -10.28
CA PRO A 403 -4.61 -7.39 -9.95
C PRO A 403 -4.99 -6.75 -8.61
N SER A 404 -4.02 -6.38 -7.77
CA SER A 404 -4.30 -5.74 -6.49
C SER A 404 -4.74 -4.28 -6.68
N ALA A 405 -5.79 -3.88 -5.97
CA ALA A 405 -6.19 -2.48 -5.92
C ALA A 405 -5.13 -1.64 -5.19
N GLN A 406 -4.73 -0.53 -5.80
CA GLN A 406 -3.69 0.37 -5.30
C GLN A 406 -4.25 1.79 -5.15
N ILE A 407 -3.68 2.54 -4.23
CA ILE A 407 -4.00 3.95 -4.00
C ILE A 407 -2.70 4.74 -3.78
N ALA A 408 -2.57 5.88 -4.43
CA ALA A 408 -1.54 6.87 -4.18
C ALA A 408 -2.20 8.22 -3.90
N LEU A 409 -1.68 8.95 -2.93
CA LEU A 409 -2.10 10.31 -2.61
C LEU A 409 -0.93 11.24 -2.79
N TYR A 410 -1.21 12.36 -3.43
CA TYR A 410 -0.31 13.48 -3.58
C TYR A 410 -0.87 14.62 -2.73
N ILE A 411 -0.15 15.00 -1.69
CA ILE A 411 -0.59 15.97 -0.68
C ILE A 411 0.21 17.26 -0.88
N ARG A 412 -0.45 18.35 -1.24
CA ARG A 412 0.19 19.62 -1.53
C ARG A 412 0.89 20.21 -0.31
N LYS A 413 2.18 20.55 -0.47
CA LYS A 413 3.03 21.09 0.60
C LYS A 413 2.68 22.55 0.94
N GLN A 414 2.56 23.38 -0.09
CA GLN A 414 2.37 24.83 0.05
C GLN A 414 0.99 25.26 -0.48
N SER A 415 0.53 26.44 -0.07
CA SER A 415 -0.71 27.01 -0.62
C SER A 415 -0.56 27.34 -2.10
N HIS A 416 -1.55 26.97 -2.89
CA HIS A 416 -1.62 27.29 -4.31
C HIS A 416 -3.07 27.45 -4.75
N GLN A 417 -3.34 28.44 -5.63
CA GLN A 417 -4.71 28.82 -5.97
C GLN A 417 -5.43 27.73 -6.80
N MET A 418 -4.74 27.15 -7.79
CA MET A 418 -5.33 26.24 -8.77
C MET A 418 -4.93 24.77 -8.59
N MET A 419 -3.97 24.50 -7.72
CA MET A 419 -3.51 23.13 -7.46
C MET A 419 -4.31 22.52 -6.32
N PRO A 420 -4.89 21.30 -6.48
CA PRO A 420 -5.67 20.66 -5.43
C PRO A 420 -4.85 20.38 -4.18
N HIS A 421 -5.45 20.45 -2.99
CA HIS A 421 -4.82 20.04 -1.75
C HIS A 421 -4.39 18.57 -1.78
N VAL A 422 -5.30 17.69 -2.21
CA VAL A 422 -5.02 16.25 -2.32
C VAL A 422 -5.48 15.74 -3.67
N VAL A 423 -4.54 15.28 -4.47
CA VAL A 423 -4.80 14.51 -5.69
C VAL A 423 -4.68 13.03 -5.35
N CYS A 424 -5.62 12.24 -5.82
CA CYS A 424 -5.71 10.82 -5.54
C CYS A 424 -5.62 10.02 -6.84
N GLU A 425 -4.88 8.96 -6.83
CA GLU A 425 -4.75 8.00 -7.92
C GLU A 425 -5.18 6.63 -7.41
N PHE A 426 -6.28 6.11 -7.92
CA PHE A 426 -6.75 4.76 -7.62
C PHE A 426 -6.57 3.88 -8.86
N ARG A 427 -5.92 2.74 -8.68
CA ARG A 427 -5.64 1.79 -9.75
C ARG A 427 -6.19 0.41 -9.42
N LEU A 428 -6.84 -0.20 -10.43
CA LEU A 428 -7.27 -1.59 -10.40
C LEU A 428 -6.82 -2.27 -11.69
N GLY A 429 -5.74 -3.05 -11.62
CA GLY A 429 -5.09 -3.62 -12.80
C GLY A 429 -4.61 -2.53 -13.76
N CYS A 430 -5.14 -2.55 -14.98
CA CYS A 430 -4.86 -1.54 -16.00
C CYS A 430 -5.76 -0.29 -15.90
N TYR A 431 -6.78 -0.27 -15.05
CA TYR A 431 -7.69 0.87 -14.90
C TYR A 431 -7.15 1.87 -13.90
N LEU A 432 -7.05 3.12 -14.32
CA LEU A 432 -6.51 4.23 -13.57
C LEU A 432 -7.57 5.33 -13.41
N TYR A 433 -7.79 5.78 -12.18
CA TYR A 433 -8.69 6.88 -11.83
C TYR A 433 -7.91 7.96 -11.11
N VAL A 434 -7.96 9.20 -11.62
CA VAL A 434 -7.37 10.37 -10.99
C VAL A 434 -8.48 11.31 -10.56
N TYR A 435 -8.50 11.66 -9.28
CA TYR A 435 -9.53 12.48 -8.67
C TYR A 435 -8.93 13.31 -7.53
N VAL A 436 -9.70 14.25 -7.01
CA VAL A 436 -9.29 15.08 -5.88
C VAL A 436 -10.17 14.82 -4.67
N LEU A 437 -9.67 15.06 -3.46
CA LEU A 437 -10.53 15.17 -2.28
C LEU A 437 -11.19 16.53 -2.30
N PRO A 438 -12.51 16.62 -2.61
CA PRO A 438 -13.19 17.89 -2.73
C PRO A 438 -13.42 18.54 -1.37
N PHE A 439 -13.67 19.84 -1.35
CA PHE A 439 -14.08 20.61 -0.18
C PHE A 439 -13.02 20.77 0.92
N SER A 440 -11.76 20.58 0.60
CA SER A 440 -10.67 20.89 1.53
C SER A 440 -10.66 22.37 1.92
N ASP A 441 -10.36 22.69 3.18
CA ASP A 441 -10.19 24.06 3.65
C ASP A 441 -8.90 24.71 3.10
N ARG A 442 -7.98 23.90 2.57
CA ARG A 442 -6.76 24.37 1.91
C ARG A 442 -6.95 24.72 0.44
N ASP A 443 -8.14 24.45 -0.14
CA ASP A 443 -8.45 24.79 -1.51
C ASP A 443 -9.24 26.08 -1.58
N THR A 444 -8.73 27.02 -2.38
CA THR A 444 -9.31 28.35 -2.55
C THR A 444 -10.25 28.43 -3.75
N SER A 445 -10.23 27.42 -4.65
CA SER A 445 -11.11 27.30 -5.82
C SER A 445 -12.01 26.06 -5.70
N ASP A 446 -12.98 25.92 -6.59
CA ASP A 446 -13.86 24.75 -6.68
C ASP A 446 -13.23 23.56 -7.39
N LEU A 447 -12.03 23.75 -7.98
CA LEU A 447 -11.24 22.74 -8.69
C LEU A 447 -11.95 22.12 -9.91
N ILE A 448 -13.01 22.74 -10.43
CA ILE A 448 -13.61 22.33 -11.70
C ILE A 448 -12.56 22.49 -12.79
N GLY A 449 -12.38 21.45 -13.62
CA GLY A 449 -11.39 21.47 -14.68
C GLY A 449 -9.93 21.44 -14.19
N PHE A 450 -9.68 21.02 -12.95
CA PHE A 450 -8.31 20.95 -12.41
C PHE A 450 -7.36 20.15 -13.32
N PHE A 451 -7.87 19.10 -13.93
CA PHE A 451 -7.08 18.19 -14.76
C PHE A 451 -6.58 18.82 -16.06
N GLU A 452 -7.32 19.82 -16.59
CA GLU A 452 -6.91 20.58 -17.77
C GLU A 452 -6.07 21.80 -17.46
N HIS A 453 -5.99 22.21 -16.19
CA HIS A 453 -5.26 23.40 -15.80
C HIS A 453 -3.75 23.25 -16.07
N GLU A 454 -3.13 24.29 -16.59
CA GLU A 454 -1.72 24.26 -17.01
C GLU A 454 -0.78 23.92 -15.85
N ASP A 455 -0.95 24.53 -14.67
CA ASP A 455 -0.12 24.25 -13.50
C ASP A 455 -0.22 22.78 -13.09
N PHE A 456 -1.42 22.18 -13.19
CA PHE A 456 -1.62 20.76 -12.91
C PHE A 456 -0.88 19.91 -13.94
N ARG A 457 -1.03 20.19 -15.22
CA ARG A 457 -0.35 19.46 -16.31
C ARG A 457 1.17 19.54 -16.19
N GLN A 458 1.70 20.72 -15.85
CA GLN A 458 3.13 20.91 -15.66
C GLN A 458 3.66 20.15 -14.46
N THR A 459 2.88 20.07 -13.39
CA THR A 459 3.25 19.32 -12.17
C THR A 459 3.11 17.82 -12.35
N PHE A 460 2.02 17.35 -12.97
CA PHE A 460 1.71 15.93 -13.19
C PHE A 460 2.01 15.50 -14.63
N ARG A 461 3.20 15.83 -15.14
CA ARG A 461 3.63 15.56 -16.53
C ARG A 461 3.53 14.08 -16.92
N HIS A 462 3.71 13.18 -15.98
CA HIS A 462 3.58 11.73 -16.23
C HIS A 462 2.19 11.34 -16.74
N TYR A 463 1.13 12.10 -16.47
CA TYR A 463 -0.19 11.84 -17.05
C TYR A 463 -0.26 12.14 -18.55
N ALA A 464 0.65 12.95 -19.10
CA ALA A 464 0.75 13.16 -20.54
C ALA A 464 1.28 11.92 -21.29
N MET A 465 1.94 10.98 -20.58
CA MET A 465 2.38 9.71 -21.15
C MET A 465 1.24 8.70 -21.32
N VAL A 466 0.09 8.96 -20.73
CA VAL A 466 -1.11 8.12 -20.84
C VAL A 466 -1.84 8.47 -22.12
N PRO A 467 -2.12 7.51 -23.03
CA PRO A 467 -2.57 7.80 -24.40
C PRO A 467 -3.90 8.53 -24.48
N SER A 468 -4.79 8.31 -23.55
CA SER A 468 -6.12 8.93 -23.57
C SER A 468 -6.70 9.03 -22.16
N TRP A 469 -7.46 10.09 -21.92
CA TRP A 469 -8.20 10.33 -20.70
C TRP A 469 -9.67 10.57 -21.00
N SER A 470 -10.55 9.95 -20.24
CA SER A 470 -11.97 10.30 -20.17
C SER A 470 -12.23 11.05 -18.87
N GLN A 471 -13.04 12.10 -18.91
CA GLN A 471 -13.46 12.83 -17.72
C GLN A 471 -14.95 12.63 -17.50
N GLN A 472 -15.29 12.06 -16.36
CA GLN A 472 -16.64 11.65 -16.03
C GLN A 472 -17.18 12.45 -14.84
N ASP A 473 -18.40 12.91 -14.97
CA ASP A 473 -19.14 13.57 -13.90
C ASP A 473 -19.89 12.54 -13.05
N TYR A 474 -19.54 12.50 -11.77
CA TYR A 474 -20.18 11.64 -10.77
C TYR A 474 -20.93 12.49 -9.71
N SER A 475 -21.38 13.68 -10.04
CA SER A 475 -22.14 14.54 -9.12
C SER A 475 -23.60 14.11 -8.92
N GLY A 476 -24.14 13.28 -9.82
CA GLY A 476 -25.54 12.84 -9.80
C GLY A 476 -25.91 12.09 -8.52
N THR A 477 -27.05 12.46 -7.93
CA THR A 477 -27.63 11.85 -6.71
C THR A 477 -28.80 10.91 -6.98
N GLU A 478 -29.30 10.88 -8.22
CA GLU A 478 -30.37 9.99 -8.64
C GLU A 478 -29.80 8.62 -9.06
N GLU A 479 -30.60 7.59 -8.90
CA GLU A 479 -30.24 6.25 -9.36
C GLU A 479 -30.28 6.15 -10.87
N ILE A 480 -29.20 5.65 -11.47
CA ILE A 480 -29.08 5.38 -12.91
C ILE A 480 -28.70 3.93 -13.17
N PRO A 481 -29.20 3.31 -14.26
CA PRO A 481 -28.73 1.99 -14.66
C PRO A 481 -27.28 2.04 -15.13
N ILE A 482 -26.51 0.99 -14.84
CA ILE A 482 -25.18 0.79 -15.40
C ILE A 482 -25.32 0.07 -16.74
N ILE A 483 -24.81 0.67 -17.80
CA ILE A 483 -24.71 0.05 -19.12
C ILE A 483 -23.23 0.18 -19.55
N GLN A 484 -22.60 -0.95 -19.81
CA GLN A 484 -21.22 -1.01 -20.30
C GLN A 484 -21.19 -1.82 -21.60
N ASN A 485 -20.47 -1.32 -22.60
CA ASN A 485 -20.26 -2.01 -23.84
C ASN A 485 -18.85 -2.58 -23.86
N ILE A 486 -18.74 -3.88 -24.16
CA ILE A 486 -17.45 -4.53 -24.40
C ILE A 486 -17.35 -4.79 -25.90
N THR A 487 -16.29 -4.26 -26.51
CA THR A 487 -15.95 -4.53 -27.89
C THR A 487 -14.75 -5.46 -27.95
N MET A 488 -14.90 -6.55 -28.69
CA MET A 488 -13.87 -7.58 -28.88
C MET A 488 -13.53 -7.68 -30.36
N GLN A 489 -12.27 -7.46 -30.70
CA GLN A 489 -11.78 -7.76 -32.04
C GLN A 489 -11.29 -9.20 -32.06
N PRO A 490 -11.75 -10.05 -32.98
CA PRO A 490 -11.14 -11.34 -33.19
C PRO A 490 -9.68 -11.10 -33.59
N SER A 491 -8.73 -11.51 -32.76
CA SER A 491 -7.36 -11.71 -33.24
C SER A 491 -7.41 -12.80 -34.30
N ASN A 492 -6.66 -12.67 -35.39
CA ASN A 492 -6.53 -13.71 -36.41
C ASN A 492 -6.14 -15.02 -35.72
N LEU A 493 -7.14 -15.80 -35.31
CA LEU A 493 -6.94 -17.17 -34.85
C LEU A 493 -6.61 -18.00 -36.08
N PRO A 494 -5.57 -18.85 -36.04
CA PRO A 494 -5.38 -19.84 -37.06
C PRO A 494 -6.63 -20.76 -37.11
N ASP A 495 -7.14 -20.94 -38.32
CA ASP A 495 -8.24 -21.79 -38.75
C ASP A 495 -9.22 -22.36 -37.71
N GLN A 496 -10.47 -21.90 -37.86
CA GLN A 496 -11.64 -22.49 -37.24
C GLN A 496 -11.81 -23.96 -37.65
N GLN A 497 -11.28 -24.88 -36.88
CA GLN A 497 -11.79 -26.24 -36.83
C GLN A 497 -11.91 -26.65 -35.36
N GLU A 498 -13.18 -26.99 -35.00
CA GLU A 498 -13.65 -27.49 -33.70
C GLU A 498 -14.11 -26.47 -32.65
N ILE A 499 -15.23 -25.78 -32.92
CA ILE A 499 -16.16 -25.43 -31.85
C ILE A 499 -17.32 -26.45 -31.95
N VAL A 500 -17.16 -27.54 -31.24
CA VAL A 500 -18.28 -28.50 -31.03
C VAL A 500 -19.27 -27.87 -30.08
N SER A 501 -20.47 -27.62 -30.59
CA SER A 501 -21.65 -27.23 -29.84
C SER A 501 -21.96 -28.27 -28.76
N THR A 502 -21.62 -28.02 -27.52
CA THR A 502 -22.17 -28.75 -26.39
C THR A 502 -23.37 -27.99 -25.82
N ALA A 503 -24.50 -28.07 -26.51
CA ALA A 503 -25.78 -27.75 -25.89
C ALA A 503 -26.09 -28.82 -24.81
N PRO A 504 -26.50 -28.48 -23.59
CA PRO A 504 -26.92 -29.48 -22.62
C PRO A 504 -28.22 -30.11 -23.08
N LYS A 505 -28.22 -31.47 -23.21
CA LYS A 505 -29.44 -32.23 -23.39
C LYS A 505 -30.32 -32.06 -22.17
N GLN A 506 -31.55 -31.61 -22.44
CA GLN A 506 -32.65 -31.67 -21.46
C GLN A 506 -32.97 -33.14 -21.19
N SER A 507 -32.96 -33.50 -19.93
CA SER A 507 -33.69 -34.64 -19.38
C SER A 507 -34.16 -34.29 -17.97
#